data_9c0551802b830e24cc2e0fc69c0b9bf1
#
_entry.id   9c0551802b830e24cc2e0fc69c0b9bf1
#
_cell.length_a   1.000
_cell.length_b   1.000
_cell.length_c   1.000
_cell.angle_alpha   90.00
_cell.angle_beta   90.00
_cell.angle_gamma   90.00
#
_symmetry.space_group_name_H-M   'P 1'
#
loop_
_entity.id
_entity.type
_entity.pdbx_description
1 polymer ?
#
loop_
_entity_poly.entity_id
_entity_poly.type
_entity_poly.pdbx_seq_one_letter_code
_entity_poly.pdbx_strand_id
1 'polypeptide(L)'
;MKGWIPRIKLNTIHAKLLATYLMLTAFGTSLMASYILWSFHEYFMRTRQTDLENWTTALGESVADALAEKDISRVNILVKRYGAPKTITLRVFDGKGKLIATSDPQLDRQVTDWYQVPGMQQAFQNSAAQGVAKGVLTNEDRLYIARPIARNNQFLGVLRMSITLRQFQRQFMRVIWSVLGSLAVTILLCALISSRFARSLSKPIEIMRNFAIRMGSGHFGDKLIIHQNNELDQLAAELNRMSERLASLDQERRVFLANVSHELRTPISNVQVTVDALKGGAYEEAQLRDRFFQTIENETKRLSRLIHDLLDLGRLEAGVTQLEQQSISLRGLINRAVNAIEPRMQAAGVTMQVNVAELQLQGDPERLLQAILNLLDNAIKHSHPNSQVFISGCSKGKKVIIEIQDQGKGISEVDLPRIFEQFYTTDPSRKGSSNGLGLAIAKRIIEAHKGSITVSSVPNQGATFTISLPACASMN
;
A
#
# COMPACT_ATOMS: atom_id res chain seq x y z
N MET A 1 -32.91 26.81 2.67
CA MET A 1 -31.44 26.69 2.88
C MET A 1 -31.16 25.60 3.90
N LYS A 2 -31.04 24.33 3.49
CA LYS A 2 -30.64 23.22 4.37
C LYS A 2 -29.13 23.08 4.31
N GLY A 3 -28.48 23.33 5.44
CA GLY A 3 -27.03 23.29 5.57
C GLY A 3 -26.44 21.94 5.19
N TRP A 4 -25.56 21.95 4.24
CA TRP A 4 -24.75 20.84 3.76
C TRP A 4 -23.56 20.66 4.72
N ILE A 5 -23.80 20.04 5.88
CA ILE A 5 -22.70 19.53 6.71
C ILE A 5 -22.42 18.12 6.18
N PRO A 6 -21.30 17.87 5.48
CA PRO A 6 -20.96 16.52 5.08
C PRO A 6 -20.76 15.69 6.36
N ARG A 7 -21.56 14.64 6.53
CA ARG A 7 -21.33 13.63 7.57
C ARG A 7 -19.95 13.06 7.33
N ILE A 8 -18.98 13.51 8.10
CA ILE A 8 -17.63 12.94 8.10
C ILE A 8 -17.80 11.51 8.60
N LYS A 9 -17.73 10.54 7.69
CA LYS A 9 -17.64 9.13 8.08
C LYS A 9 -16.30 8.97 8.79
N LEU A 10 -16.31 8.97 10.11
CA LEU A 10 -15.11 8.85 10.98
C LEU A 10 -14.25 7.61 10.73
N ASN A 11 -14.74 6.68 9.93
CA ASN A 11 -14.06 5.42 9.60
C ASN A 11 -13.20 5.47 8.32
N THR A 12 -13.08 6.62 7.67
CA THR A 12 -12.21 6.75 6.50
C THR A 12 -10.76 7.02 6.92
N ILE A 13 -9.79 6.51 6.15
CA ILE A 13 -8.36 6.81 6.34
C ILE A 13 -8.13 8.32 6.40
N HIS A 14 -8.81 9.06 5.53
CA HIS A 14 -8.79 10.53 5.51
C HIS A 14 -9.18 11.13 6.87
N ALA A 15 -10.32 10.72 7.46
CA ALA A 15 -10.79 11.25 8.73
C ALA A 15 -9.86 10.88 9.90
N LYS A 16 -9.32 9.67 9.90
CA LYS A 16 -8.37 9.22 10.92
C LYS A 16 -7.06 10.01 10.86
N LEU A 17 -6.46 10.16 9.68
CA LEU A 17 -5.24 10.96 9.49
C LEU A 17 -5.46 12.41 9.89
N LEU A 18 -6.56 13.03 9.43
CA LEU A 18 -6.87 14.40 9.79
C LEU A 18 -7.04 14.56 11.32
N ALA A 19 -7.78 13.65 11.96
CA ALA A 19 -8.01 13.70 13.40
C ALA A 19 -6.72 13.50 14.21
N THR A 20 -5.86 12.57 13.83
CA THR A 20 -4.58 12.34 14.53
C THR A 20 -3.64 13.53 14.40
N TYR A 21 -3.49 14.12 13.22
CA TYR A 21 -2.66 15.32 13.04
C TYR A 21 -3.21 16.53 13.80
N LEU A 22 -4.52 16.77 13.77
CA LEU A 22 -5.14 17.85 14.51
C LEU A 22 -5.01 17.65 16.02
N MET A 23 -5.21 16.44 16.52
CA MET A 23 -5.06 16.13 17.94
C MET A 23 -3.62 16.33 18.42
N LEU A 24 -2.65 15.84 17.66
CA LEU A 24 -1.23 15.97 17.99
C LEU A 24 -0.78 17.45 18.00
N THR A 25 -1.16 18.21 16.98
CA THR A 25 -0.82 19.64 16.90
C THR A 25 -1.53 20.45 17.96
N ALA A 26 -2.81 20.21 18.24
CA ALA A 26 -3.56 20.88 19.29
C ALA A 26 -2.97 20.57 20.67
N PHE A 27 -2.61 19.34 20.94
CA PHE A 27 -1.97 18.95 22.20
C PHE A 27 -0.61 19.60 22.39
N GLY A 28 0.28 19.51 21.40
CA GLY A 28 1.62 20.10 21.48
C GLY A 28 1.60 21.61 21.61
N THR A 29 0.77 22.29 20.84
CA THR A 29 0.64 23.75 20.91
C THR A 29 -0.03 24.23 22.22
N SER A 30 -1.02 23.48 22.74
CA SER A 30 -1.64 23.80 24.03
C SER A 30 -0.65 23.63 25.19
N LEU A 31 0.16 22.60 25.16
CA LEU A 31 1.18 22.36 26.17
C LEU A 31 2.24 23.49 26.17
N MET A 32 2.70 23.90 24.98
CA MET A 32 3.64 25.00 24.82
C MET A 32 3.03 26.34 25.29
N ALA A 33 1.78 26.59 24.92
CA ALA A 33 1.05 27.79 25.36
C ALA A 33 0.92 27.85 26.89
N SER A 34 0.55 26.74 27.53
CA SER A 34 0.45 26.63 28.98
C SER A 34 1.81 26.89 29.66
N TYR A 35 2.89 26.33 29.12
CA TYR A 35 4.24 26.57 29.63
C TYR A 35 4.66 28.03 29.52
N ILE A 36 4.40 28.68 28.39
CA ILE A 36 4.73 30.10 28.18
C ILE A 36 3.96 30.98 29.17
N LEU A 37 2.66 30.75 29.34
CA LEU A 37 1.84 31.53 30.27
C LEU A 37 2.26 31.32 31.72
N TRP A 38 2.56 30.09 32.11
CA TRP A 38 3.06 29.78 33.45
C TRP A 38 4.45 30.42 33.71
N SER A 39 5.39 30.28 32.78
CA SER A 39 6.74 30.83 32.87
C SER A 39 6.71 32.34 32.92
N PHE A 40 5.87 33.00 32.12
CA PHE A 40 5.70 34.45 32.14
C PHE A 40 5.13 34.94 33.48
N HIS A 41 4.12 34.25 34.01
CA HIS A 41 3.56 34.57 35.31
C HIS A 41 4.60 34.48 36.45
N GLU A 42 5.33 33.36 36.49
CA GLU A 42 6.34 33.08 37.51
C GLU A 42 7.50 34.11 37.43
N TYR A 43 8.01 34.34 36.21
CA TYR A 43 9.08 35.31 35.99
C TYR A 43 8.68 36.71 36.43
N PHE A 44 7.47 37.15 36.08
CA PHE A 44 6.99 38.49 36.45
C PHE A 44 6.84 38.63 37.97
N MET A 45 6.22 37.65 38.61
CA MET A 45 6.02 37.69 40.05
C MET A 45 7.32 37.73 40.83
N ARG A 46 8.27 36.88 40.46
CA ARG A 46 9.63 36.87 41.06
C ARG A 46 10.35 38.18 40.87
N THR A 47 10.36 38.72 39.66
CA THR A 47 11.05 40.00 39.39
C THR A 47 10.42 41.13 40.21
N ARG A 48 9.13 41.26 40.28
CA ARG A 48 8.43 42.29 41.07
C ARG A 48 8.65 42.14 42.58
N GLN A 49 8.70 40.91 43.05
CA GLN A 49 9.00 40.62 44.44
C GLN A 49 10.43 41.06 44.79
N THR A 50 11.43 40.72 43.97
CA THR A 50 12.81 41.14 44.16
C THR A 50 12.97 42.66 44.07
N ASP A 51 12.35 43.31 43.09
CA ASP A 51 12.34 44.77 42.96
C ASP A 51 11.81 45.42 44.24
N LEU A 52 10.64 44.95 44.73
CA LEU A 52 10.01 45.51 45.93
C LEU A 52 10.87 45.28 47.18
N GLU A 53 11.51 44.13 47.28
CA GLU A 53 12.42 43.77 48.36
C GLU A 53 13.66 44.72 48.40
N ASN A 54 14.29 44.91 47.24
CA ASN A 54 15.43 45.81 47.10
C ASN A 54 15.05 47.27 47.47
N TRP A 55 13.90 47.75 46.98
CA TRP A 55 13.42 49.10 47.28
C TRP A 55 13.07 49.28 48.74
N THR A 56 12.44 48.31 49.40
CA THR A 56 12.10 48.39 50.82
C THR A 56 13.35 48.30 51.67
N THR A 57 14.40 47.61 51.26
CA THR A 57 15.68 47.59 51.97
C THR A 57 16.36 48.94 51.92
N ALA A 58 16.56 49.51 50.72
CA ALA A 58 17.20 50.81 50.55
C ALA A 58 16.45 51.96 51.21
N LEU A 59 15.14 51.94 51.10
CA LEU A 59 14.28 52.95 51.77
C LEU A 59 14.23 52.77 53.28
N GLY A 60 14.28 51.50 53.74
CA GLY A 60 14.26 51.15 55.15
C GLY A 60 15.46 51.78 55.91
N GLU A 61 16.65 51.75 55.31
CA GLU A 61 17.85 52.41 55.86
C GLU A 61 17.65 53.94 56.01
N SER A 62 17.17 54.58 54.91
CA SER A 62 16.96 56.03 54.91
C SER A 62 15.84 56.45 55.89
N VAL A 63 14.84 55.64 56.06
CA VAL A 63 13.71 55.89 57.02
C VAL A 63 14.18 55.61 58.45
N ALA A 64 15.04 54.60 58.67
CA ALA A 64 15.65 54.29 59.97
C ALA A 64 16.43 55.49 60.50
N ASP A 65 17.23 56.10 59.64
CA ASP A 65 18.02 57.30 60.01
C ASP A 65 17.09 58.46 60.44
N ALA A 66 16.10 58.75 59.62
CA ALA A 66 15.13 59.83 59.91
C ALA A 66 14.31 59.58 61.19
N LEU A 67 13.90 58.30 61.45
CA LEU A 67 13.18 57.93 62.67
C LEU A 67 14.10 58.04 63.93
N ALA A 68 15.36 57.68 63.86
CA ALA A 68 16.28 57.77 64.95
C ALA A 68 16.57 59.25 65.34
N GLU A 69 16.62 60.16 64.38
CA GLU A 69 16.72 61.58 64.54
C GLU A 69 15.40 62.24 64.96
N LYS A 70 14.30 61.49 65.05
CA LYS A 70 12.95 61.97 65.32
C LYS A 70 12.43 63.01 64.30
N ASP A 71 12.99 63.00 63.09
CA ASP A 71 12.66 63.96 62.03
C ASP A 71 11.50 63.40 61.19
N ILE A 72 10.29 63.58 61.70
CA ILE A 72 9.03 63.11 61.01
C ILE A 72 8.84 63.83 59.66
N SER A 73 9.36 65.05 59.52
CA SER A 73 9.26 65.81 58.26
C SER A 73 10.05 65.12 57.15
N ARG A 74 11.25 64.68 57.48
CA ARG A 74 12.09 63.91 56.54
C ARG A 74 11.48 62.56 56.14
N VAL A 75 10.86 61.83 57.10
CA VAL A 75 10.08 60.60 56.79
C VAL A 75 8.94 60.87 55.81
N ASN A 76 8.17 61.96 56.03
CA ASN A 76 7.07 62.33 55.13
C ASN A 76 7.55 62.71 53.71
N ILE A 77 8.70 63.40 53.61
CA ILE A 77 9.33 63.72 52.31
C ILE A 77 9.72 62.44 51.54
N LEU A 78 10.36 61.51 52.24
CA LEU A 78 10.78 60.23 51.67
C LEU A 78 9.56 59.44 51.18
N VAL A 79 8.52 59.31 52.00
CA VAL A 79 7.29 58.59 51.67
C VAL A 79 6.56 59.22 50.51
N LYS A 80 6.48 60.55 50.43
CA LYS A 80 5.86 61.26 49.28
C LYS A 80 6.70 61.18 48.02
N ARG A 81 8.02 61.19 48.14
CA ARG A 81 8.96 61.12 46.97
C ARG A 81 8.95 59.77 46.31
N TYR A 82 8.92 58.67 47.07
CA TYR A 82 9.00 57.30 46.55
C TYR A 82 7.67 56.61 46.48
N GLY A 83 6.65 57.11 47.14
CA GLY A 83 5.29 56.62 47.00
C GLY A 83 4.56 57.27 45.82
N ALA A 84 3.80 56.47 45.08
CA ALA A 84 2.92 56.95 44.02
C ALA A 84 1.48 56.50 44.38
N PRO A 85 0.59 57.42 44.74
CA PRO A 85 -0.79 57.09 45.08
C PRO A 85 -1.41 56.22 43.98
N LYS A 86 -2.16 55.20 44.38
CA LYS A 86 -2.78 54.17 43.51
C LYS A 86 -1.84 53.09 42.95
N THR A 87 -0.55 53.37 42.71
CA THR A 87 0.37 52.37 42.15
C THR A 87 1.33 51.78 43.20
N ILE A 88 2.07 52.64 43.90
CA ILE A 88 3.02 52.26 44.94
C ILE A 88 2.63 52.93 46.25
N THR A 89 2.13 52.15 47.20
CA THR A 89 1.74 52.71 48.50
C THR A 89 2.84 52.40 49.52
N LEU A 90 3.33 53.46 50.15
CA LEU A 90 4.33 53.43 51.17
C LEU A 90 3.74 53.90 52.51
N ARG A 91 3.97 53.16 53.58
CA ARG A 91 3.50 53.44 54.90
C ARG A 91 4.60 53.19 55.93
N VAL A 92 4.79 54.12 56.84
CA VAL A 92 5.73 54.01 57.94
C VAL A 92 4.98 54.10 59.26
N PHE A 93 5.24 53.16 60.15
CA PHE A 93 4.60 53.04 61.46
C PHE A 93 5.67 53.16 62.54
N ASP A 94 5.29 53.72 63.68
CA ASP A 94 6.14 53.72 64.86
C ASP A 94 6.18 52.35 65.56
N GLY A 95 7.01 52.20 66.58
CA GLY A 95 7.14 50.98 67.36
C GLY A 95 5.84 50.61 68.15
N LYS A 96 4.88 51.50 68.22
CA LYS A 96 3.53 51.28 68.87
C LYS A 96 2.43 50.98 67.84
N GLY A 97 2.76 50.91 66.58
CA GLY A 97 1.78 50.63 65.49
C GLY A 97 1.00 51.87 65.01
N LYS A 98 1.34 53.07 65.41
CA LYS A 98 0.76 54.30 64.93
C LYS A 98 1.35 54.69 63.59
N LEU A 99 0.50 54.97 62.58
CA LEU A 99 0.90 55.46 61.25
C LEU A 99 1.57 56.85 61.38
N ILE A 100 2.86 56.94 61.01
CA ILE A 100 3.65 58.19 61.03
C ILE A 100 3.53 58.90 59.70
N ALA A 101 3.71 58.18 58.61
CA ALA A 101 3.72 58.73 57.26
C ALA A 101 3.08 57.76 56.25
N THR A 102 2.39 58.33 55.27
CA THR A 102 1.80 57.55 54.18
C THR A 102 1.84 58.32 52.87
N SER A 103 1.96 57.59 51.77
CA SER A 103 1.81 58.12 50.42
C SER A 103 0.37 58.24 49.94
N ASP A 104 -0.60 57.65 50.69
CA ASP A 104 -2.02 57.71 50.36
C ASP A 104 -2.88 58.11 51.57
N PRO A 105 -2.85 59.38 51.99
CA PRO A 105 -3.54 59.86 53.19
C PRO A 105 -5.09 59.76 53.13
N GLN A 106 -5.67 59.74 51.90
CA GLN A 106 -7.10 59.72 51.75
C GLN A 106 -7.67 58.33 52.05
N LEU A 107 -7.04 57.28 51.56
CA LEU A 107 -7.40 55.91 51.84
C LEU A 107 -7.11 55.51 53.29
N ASP A 108 -5.98 55.92 53.83
CA ASP A 108 -5.50 55.43 55.12
C ASP A 108 -6.29 56.02 56.33
N ARG A 109 -6.98 57.12 56.16
CA ARG A 109 -7.89 57.68 57.19
C ARG A 109 -9.06 56.77 57.56
N GLN A 110 -9.41 55.81 56.69
CA GLN A 110 -10.53 54.90 56.88
C GLN A 110 -10.09 53.56 57.54
N VAL A 111 -8.82 53.38 57.79
CA VAL A 111 -8.27 52.14 58.41
C VAL A 111 -8.27 52.31 59.90
N THR A 112 -9.04 51.52 60.63
CA THR A 112 -9.18 51.58 62.07
C THR A 112 -8.16 50.72 62.81
N ASP A 113 -7.72 49.61 62.20
CA ASP A 113 -6.80 48.69 62.82
C ASP A 113 -5.71 48.19 61.77
N TRP A 114 -4.50 48.61 61.98
CA TRP A 114 -3.37 48.26 61.12
C TRP A 114 -2.79 46.87 61.40
N TYR A 115 -3.05 46.28 62.59
CA TYR A 115 -2.55 44.96 62.95
C TYR A 115 -3.23 43.86 62.13
N GLN A 116 -4.46 44.10 61.68
CA GLN A 116 -5.18 43.13 60.82
C GLN A 116 -4.75 43.20 59.36
N VAL A 117 -3.96 44.14 58.97
CA VAL A 117 -3.45 44.27 57.60
C VAL A 117 -2.40 43.17 57.34
N PRO A 118 -2.51 42.41 56.22
CA PRO A 118 -1.58 41.32 55.94
C PRO A 118 -0.10 41.74 56.02
N GLY A 119 0.70 40.94 56.79
CA GLY A 119 2.09 41.12 57.00
C GLY A 119 2.48 42.05 58.15
N MET A 120 1.53 42.83 58.72
CA MET A 120 1.86 43.78 59.79
C MET A 120 2.17 43.08 61.11
N GLN A 121 1.43 42.06 61.50
CA GLN A 121 1.72 41.34 62.75
C GLN A 121 3.13 40.75 62.77
N GLN A 122 3.54 40.13 61.68
CA GLN A 122 4.89 39.56 61.56
C GLN A 122 5.97 40.65 61.61
N ALA A 123 5.74 41.77 60.92
CA ALA A 123 6.68 42.89 60.90
C ALA A 123 6.83 43.54 62.30
N PHE A 124 5.77 43.63 63.11
CA PHE A 124 5.85 44.09 64.50
C PHE A 124 6.54 43.08 65.41
N GLN A 125 6.54 41.79 65.05
CA GLN A 125 7.30 40.74 65.73
C GLN A 125 8.76 40.65 65.25
N ASN A 126 9.25 41.72 64.60
CA ASN A 126 10.60 41.83 64.05
C ASN A 126 10.95 40.82 62.94
N SER A 127 9.94 40.34 62.20
CA SER A 127 10.08 39.43 61.07
C SER A 127 9.56 40.07 59.80
N ALA A 128 10.32 40.07 58.72
CA ALA A 128 9.87 40.57 57.44
C ALA A 128 8.77 39.67 56.87
N ALA A 129 7.70 40.24 56.37
CA ALA A 129 6.58 39.54 55.72
C ALA A 129 6.35 40.04 54.32
N GLN A 130 6.11 39.12 53.38
CA GLN A 130 5.76 39.46 52.00
C GLN A 130 4.68 38.53 51.42
N GLY A 131 3.95 39.03 50.46
CA GLY A 131 2.89 38.23 49.82
C GLY A 131 1.98 39.05 48.92
N VAL A 132 0.99 38.37 48.40
CA VAL A 132 -0.10 39.01 47.63
C VAL A 132 -1.34 39.06 48.50
N ALA A 133 -1.98 40.23 48.62
CA ALA A 133 -3.21 40.40 49.36
C ALA A 133 -4.09 41.47 48.69
N LYS A 134 -5.36 41.47 49.02
CA LYS A 134 -6.25 42.59 48.65
C LYS A 134 -5.76 43.89 49.26
N GLY A 135 -5.86 44.98 48.52
CA GLY A 135 -5.55 46.30 49.04
C GLY A 135 -6.43 46.63 50.24
N VAL A 136 -5.85 47.40 51.21
CA VAL A 136 -6.46 47.64 52.53
C VAL A 136 -7.90 48.13 52.45
N LEU A 137 -8.28 48.88 51.42
CA LEU A 137 -9.64 49.37 51.18
C LEU A 137 -10.06 49.26 49.72
N THR A 138 -9.25 48.54 48.92
CA THR A 138 -9.50 48.30 47.50
C THR A 138 -9.58 46.82 47.27
N ASN A 139 -10.44 46.38 46.33
CA ASN A 139 -10.54 44.96 45.99
C ASN A 139 -9.47 44.55 44.94
N GLU A 140 -8.39 45.36 44.82
CA GLU A 140 -7.28 45.10 43.88
C GLU A 140 -6.20 44.24 44.52
N ASP A 141 -5.70 43.27 43.78
CA ASP A 141 -4.57 42.46 44.24
C ASP A 141 -3.31 43.31 44.24
N ARG A 142 -2.60 43.29 45.37
CA ARG A 142 -1.38 44.02 45.62
C ARG A 142 -0.30 43.10 46.16
N LEU A 143 0.90 43.22 45.60
CA LEU A 143 2.06 42.61 46.19
C LEU A 143 2.55 43.54 47.30
N TYR A 144 2.78 43.01 48.49
CA TYR A 144 3.24 43.77 49.62
C TYR A 144 4.48 43.19 50.27
N ILE A 145 5.32 44.07 50.85
CA ILE A 145 6.36 43.73 51.79
C ILE A 145 6.15 44.64 53.01
N ALA A 146 6.19 44.02 54.20
CA ALA A 146 6.24 44.71 55.50
C ALA A 146 7.56 44.30 56.18
N ARG A 147 8.37 45.28 56.51
CA ARG A 147 9.71 45.04 57.09
C ARG A 147 9.87 45.83 58.36
N PRO A 148 10.41 45.23 59.44
CA PRO A 148 10.77 45.97 60.64
C PRO A 148 11.95 46.96 60.32
N ILE A 149 11.86 48.13 60.88
CA ILE A 149 12.88 49.19 60.85
C ILE A 149 13.60 49.17 62.17
N ALA A 150 14.90 48.85 62.15
CA ALA A 150 15.74 48.82 63.34
C ALA A 150 17.04 49.59 63.05
N ARG A 151 17.56 50.24 64.08
CA ARG A 151 18.91 50.88 64.11
C ARG A 151 19.62 50.54 65.39
N ASN A 152 20.89 50.17 65.33
CA ASN A 152 21.65 49.75 66.46
C ASN A 152 20.92 48.69 67.35
N ASN A 153 20.32 47.75 66.72
CA ASN A 153 19.52 46.64 67.33
C ASN A 153 18.25 47.10 68.09
N GLN A 154 17.88 48.37 67.94
CA GLN A 154 16.64 48.90 68.54
C GLN A 154 15.54 48.99 67.51
N PHE A 155 14.37 48.35 67.76
CA PHE A 155 13.21 48.42 66.90
C PHE A 155 12.61 49.80 66.91
N LEU A 156 12.50 50.47 65.76
CA LEU A 156 12.00 51.83 65.60
C LEU A 156 10.56 51.85 65.02
N GLY A 157 10.20 50.86 64.25
CA GLY A 157 8.88 50.81 63.62
C GLY A 157 8.80 49.81 62.43
N VAL A 158 7.82 49.97 61.58
CA VAL A 158 7.58 49.11 60.42
C VAL A 158 7.46 49.95 59.14
N LEU A 159 8.16 49.55 58.09
CA LEU A 159 7.98 50.02 56.72
C LEU A 159 7.12 49.00 55.96
N ARG A 160 5.98 49.44 55.47
CA ARG A 160 5.15 48.61 54.59
C ARG A 160 5.06 49.26 53.21
N MET A 161 5.48 48.51 52.18
CA MET A 161 5.36 48.92 50.79
C MET A 161 4.45 47.97 50.05
N SER A 162 3.58 48.48 49.17
CA SER A 162 2.79 47.62 48.32
C SER A 162 2.60 48.21 46.92
N ILE A 163 2.61 47.36 45.92
CA ILE A 163 2.40 47.72 44.51
C ILE A 163 1.11 47.05 43.99
N THR A 164 0.35 47.76 43.13
CA THR A 164 -0.82 47.16 42.50
C THR A 164 -0.43 46.24 41.39
N LEU A 165 -1.12 45.09 41.29
CA LEU A 165 -0.96 44.12 40.19
C LEU A 165 -1.89 44.40 38.99
N ARG A 166 -2.66 45.51 39.05
CA ARG A 166 -3.64 45.86 38.02
C ARG A 166 -3.03 46.04 36.61
N GLN A 167 -1.87 46.63 36.52
CA GLN A 167 -1.15 46.80 35.25
C GLN A 167 -0.67 45.46 34.71
N PHE A 168 -0.17 44.60 35.59
CA PHE A 168 0.22 43.23 35.26
C PHE A 168 -0.96 42.41 34.73
N GLN A 169 -2.09 42.44 35.44
CA GLN A 169 -3.31 41.72 35.00
C GLN A 169 -3.73 42.16 33.60
N ARG A 170 -3.68 43.44 33.25
CA ARG A 170 -3.99 43.91 31.89
C ARG A 170 -2.97 43.43 30.85
N GLN A 171 -1.70 43.48 31.19
CA GLN A 171 -0.64 42.98 30.28
C GLN A 171 -0.77 41.47 30.12
N PHE A 172 -0.95 40.73 31.21
CA PHE A 172 -1.11 39.27 31.18
C PHE A 172 -2.34 38.85 30.34
N MET A 173 -3.48 39.53 30.50
CA MET A 173 -4.66 39.29 29.64
C MET A 173 -4.38 39.56 28.17
N ARG A 174 -3.55 40.54 27.83
CA ARG A 174 -3.14 40.82 26.45
C ARG A 174 -2.28 39.69 25.90
N VAL A 175 -1.35 39.15 26.71
CA VAL A 175 -0.53 37.96 26.35
C VAL A 175 -1.45 36.74 26.18
N ILE A 176 -2.39 36.49 27.06
CA ILE A 176 -3.36 35.39 26.91
C ILE A 176 -4.09 35.47 25.57
N TRP A 177 -4.67 36.65 25.22
CA TRP A 177 -5.36 36.81 23.95
C TRP A 177 -4.46 36.65 22.73
N SER A 178 -3.23 37.11 22.81
CA SER A 178 -2.23 36.92 21.76
C SER A 178 -1.88 35.43 21.56
N VAL A 179 -1.68 34.69 22.66
CA VAL A 179 -1.38 33.26 22.64
C VAL A 179 -2.58 32.47 22.11
N LEU A 180 -3.81 32.77 22.56
CA LEU A 180 -5.02 32.12 22.07
C LEU A 180 -5.26 32.41 20.58
N GLY A 181 -5.03 33.62 20.13
CA GLY A 181 -5.13 34.00 18.72
C GLY A 181 -4.12 33.24 17.85
N SER A 182 -2.86 33.18 18.30
CA SER A 182 -1.83 32.39 17.61
C SER A 182 -2.17 30.91 17.56
N LEU A 183 -2.67 30.34 18.65
CA LEU A 183 -3.13 28.95 18.74
C LEU A 183 -4.24 28.66 17.72
N ALA A 184 -5.24 29.55 17.66
CA ALA A 184 -6.36 29.40 16.72
C ALA A 184 -5.89 29.44 15.25
N VAL A 185 -4.98 30.36 14.91
CA VAL A 185 -4.39 30.46 13.57
C VAL A 185 -3.59 29.20 13.23
N THR A 186 -2.78 28.72 14.16
CA THR A 186 -1.97 27.50 13.97
C THR A 186 -2.86 26.28 13.71
N ILE A 187 -3.91 26.09 14.52
CA ILE A 187 -4.85 24.98 14.34
C ILE A 187 -5.57 25.08 12.99
N LEU A 188 -5.98 26.28 12.58
CA LEU A 188 -6.63 26.51 11.28
C LEU A 188 -5.69 26.16 10.11
N LEU A 189 -4.45 26.63 10.15
CA LEU A 189 -3.46 26.33 9.12
C LEU A 189 -3.14 24.83 9.05
N CYS A 190 -2.94 24.21 10.21
CA CYS A 190 -2.75 22.76 10.28
C CYS A 190 -3.95 21.98 9.74
N ALA A 191 -5.17 22.41 10.02
CA ALA A 191 -6.39 21.78 9.49
C ALA A 191 -6.45 21.88 7.96
N LEU A 192 -6.12 23.04 7.38
CA LEU A 192 -6.07 23.22 5.92
C LEU A 192 -5.02 22.36 5.26
N ILE A 193 -3.78 22.38 5.76
CA ILE A 193 -2.66 21.58 5.22
C ILE A 193 -2.97 20.08 5.34
N SER A 194 -3.39 19.62 6.53
CA SER A 194 -3.72 18.21 6.78
C SER A 194 -4.88 17.73 5.90
N SER A 195 -5.89 18.59 5.67
CA SER A 195 -7.01 18.27 4.78
C SER A 195 -6.56 18.06 3.33
N ARG A 196 -5.63 18.91 2.83
CA ARG A 196 -5.06 18.71 1.48
C ARG A 196 -4.24 17.44 1.41
N PHE A 197 -3.37 17.20 2.39
CA PHE A 197 -2.52 16.00 2.44
C PHE A 197 -3.34 14.71 2.54
N ALA A 198 -4.34 14.69 3.40
CA ALA A 198 -5.22 13.54 3.54
C ALA A 198 -6.01 13.23 2.24
N ARG A 199 -6.42 14.26 1.48
CA ARG A 199 -7.09 14.07 0.17
C ARG A 199 -6.13 13.57 -0.90
N SER A 200 -4.88 14.04 -0.92
CA SER A 200 -3.88 13.62 -1.92
C SER A 200 -3.51 12.14 -1.78
N LEU A 201 -3.61 11.57 -0.58
CA LEU A 201 -3.37 10.14 -0.34
C LEU A 201 -4.65 9.30 -0.49
N SER A 202 -5.76 9.73 0.12
CA SER A 202 -6.98 8.91 0.19
C SER A 202 -7.69 8.77 -1.15
N LYS A 203 -7.71 9.82 -1.98
CA LYS A 203 -8.42 9.80 -3.28
C LYS A 203 -7.81 8.80 -4.28
N PRO A 204 -6.49 8.75 -4.51
CA PRO A 204 -5.88 7.74 -5.35
C PRO A 204 -6.11 6.31 -4.83
N ILE A 205 -5.99 6.08 -3.54
CA ILE A 205 -6.23 4.77 -2.93
C ILE A 205 -7.70 4.31 -3.15
N GLU A 206 -8.66 5.23 -3.06
CA GLU A 206 -10.06 4.91 -3.37
C GLU A 206 -10.27 4.55 -4.84
N ILE A 207 -9.61 5.26 -5.77
CA ILE A 207 -9.64 4.95 -7.21
C ILE A 207 -9.03 3.57 -7.45
N MET A 208 -7.88 3.26 -6.85
CA MET A 208 -7.23 1.94 -6.94
C MET A 208 -8.12 0.83 -6.40
N ARG A 209 -8.76 1.04 -5.24
CA ARG A 209 -9.72 0.08 -4.67
C ARG A 209 -10.86 -0.21 -5.63
N ASN A 210 -11.47 0.83 -6.20
CA ASN A 210 -12.59 0.68 -7.13
C ASN A 210 -12.15 0.00 -8.43
N PHE A 211 -10.93 0.27 -8.91
CA PHE A 211 -10.32 -0.43 -10.03
C PHE A 211 -10.12 -1.92 -9.72
N ALA A 212 -9.56 -2.27 -8.56
CA ALA A 212 -9.38 -3.66 -8.13
C ALA A 212 -10.72 -4.41 -7.98
N ILE A 213 -11.78 -3.75 -7.49
CA ILE A 213 -13.13 -4.33 -7.42
C ILE A 213 -13.67 -4.63 -8.83
N ARG A 214 -13.49 -3.72 -9.80
CA ARG A 214 -13.89 -3.95 -11.20
C ARG A 214 -13.12 -5.10 -11.82
N MET A 215 -11.80 -5.20 -11.60
CA MET A 215 -11.03 -6.37 -12.01
C MET A 215 -11.58 -7.65 -11.41
N GLY A 216 -11.89 -7.67 -10.11
CA GLY A 216 -12.49 -8.83 -9.44
C GLY A 216 -13.87 -9.22 -9.98
N SER A 217 -14.61 -8.30 -10.58
CA SER A 217 -15.89 -8.56 -11.26
C SER A 217 -15.76 -8.91 -12.75
N GLY A 218 -14.53 -9.13 -13.24
CA GLY A 218 -14.28 -9.57 -14.62
C GLY A 218 -14.14 -8.45 -15.64
N HIS A 219 -14.06 -7.19 -15.22
CA HIS A 219 -13.79 -6.06 -16.11
C HIS A 219 -12.29 -5.85 -16.25
N PHE A 220 -11.69 -6.53 -17.21
CA PHE A 220 -10.27 -6.47 -17.50
C PHE A 220 -9.97 -5.50 -18.65
N GLY A 221 -8.73 -4.98 -18.69
CA GLY A 221 -8.25 -4.11 -19.77
C GLY A 221 -8.50 -2.61 -19.55
N ASP A 222 -9.23 -2.24 -18.50
CA ASP A 222 -9.31 -0.84 -18.06
C ASP A 222 -7.92 -0.32 -17.66
N LYS A 223 -7.67 0.99 -17.86
CA LYS A 223 -6.42 1.63 -17.44
C LYS A 223 -6.65 2.54 -16.24
N LEU A 224 -5.84 2.34 -15.22
CA LEU A 224 -5.76 3.18 -14.05
C LEU A 224 -4.71 4.28 -14.29
N ILE A 225 -5.15 5.54 -14.36
CA ILE A 225 -4.26 6.68 -14.58
C ILE A 225 -4.16 7.46 -13.28
N ILE A 226 -2.98 7.47 -12.66
CA ILE A 226 -2.64 8.23 -11.47
C ILE A 226 -1.34 8.97 -11.77
N HIS A 227 -1.29 10.26 -11.42
CA HIS A 227 -0.12 11.12 -11.62
C HIS A 227 0.20 11.82 -10.30
N GLN A 228 1.03 11.18 -9.48
CA GLN A 228 1.44 11.70 -8.18
C GLN A 228 2.96 11.80 -8.01
N ASN A 229 3.73 11.25 -8.96
CA ASN A 229 5.20 11.17 -8.93
C ASN A 229 5.74 10.54 -7.63
N ASN A 230 5.08 9.46 -7.15
CA ASN A 230 5.44 8.74 -5.95
C ASN A 230 5.15 7.24 -6.09
N GLU A 231 5.22 6.47 -4.98
CA GLU A 231 4.99 5.03 -4.94
C GLU A 231 3.59 4.61 -5.42
N LEU A 232 2.61 5.52 -5.39
CA LEU A 232 1.25 5.25 -5.89
C LEU A 232 1.22 5.12 -7.41
N ASP A 233 2.10 5.83 -8.14
CA ASP A 233 2.22 5.67 -9.59
C ASP A 233 2.81 4.30 -9.95
N GLN A 234 3.80 3.83 -9.17
CA GLN A 234 4.36 2.49 -9.35
C GLN A 234 3.30 1.41 -9.08
N LEU A 235 2.53 1.55 -8.01
CA LEU A 235 1.43 0.63 -7.70
C LEU A 235 0.35 0.64 -8.79
N ALA A 236 0.02 1.81 -9.34
CA ALA A 236 -0.93 1.92 -10.46
C ALA A 236 -0.41 1.21 -11.71
N ALA A 237 0.89 1.31 -11.99
CA ALA A 237 1.53 0.61 -13.12
C ALA A 237 1.47 -0.92 -12.94
N GLU A 238 1.72 -1.44 -11.72
CA GLU A 238 1.60 -2.88 -11.45
C GLU A 238 0.15 -3.37 -11.57
N LEU A 239 -0.82 -2.61 -11.07
CA LEU A 239 -2.24 -2.94 -11.23
C LEU A 239 -2.65 -2.96 -12.71
N ASN A 240 -2.13 -2.04 -13.53
CA ASN A 240 -2.37 -2.04 -14.97
C ASN A 240 -1.78 -3.28 -15.65
N ARG A 241 -0.54 -3.66 -15.32
CA ARG A 241 0.08 -4.88 -15.83
C ARG A 241 -0.72 -6.13 -15.47
N MET A 242 -1.21 -6.22 -14.23
CA MET A 242 -2.11 -7.30 -13.81
C MET A 242 -3.41 -7.30 -14.63
N SER A 243 -4.03 -6.13 -14.84
CA SER A 243 -5.26 -6.00 -15.62
C SER A 243 -5.06 -6.45 -17.07
N GLU A 244 -3.96 -6.04 -17.71
CA GLU A 244 -3.60 -6.44 -19.08
C GLU A 244 -3.35 -7.96 -19.16
N ARG A 245 -2.65 -8.52 -18.17
CA ARG A 245 -2.42 -9.98 -18.14
C ARG A 245 -3.69 -10.78 -17.96
N LEU A 246 -4.60 -10.32 -17.08
CA LEU A 246 -5.89 -10.96 -16.89
C LEU A 246 -6.78 -10.86 -18.13
N ALA A 247 -6.76 -9.71 -18.81
CA ALA A 247 -7.47 -9.52 -20.08
C ALA A 247 -6.98 -10.50 -21.16
N SER A 248 -5.67 -10.68 -21.29
CA SER A 248 -5.08 -11.66 -22.21
C SER A 248 -5.52 -13.08 -21.89
N LEU A 249 -5.43 -13.48 -20.63
CA LEU A 249 -5.85 -14.82 -20.19
C LEU A 249 -7.35 -15.08 -20.39
N ASP A 250 -8.21 -14.09 -20.13
CA ASP A 250 -9.65 -14.22 -20.39
C ASP A 250 -9.96 -14.33 -21.88
N GLN A 251 -9.27 -13.55 -22.71
CA GLN A 251 -9.41 -13.62 -24.17
C GLN A 251 -8.93 -14.99 -24.71
N GLU A 252 -7.77 -15.47 -24.26
CA GLU A 252 -7.26 -16.80 -24.61
C GLU A 252 -8.27 -17.90 -24.24
N ARG A 253 -8.85 -17.83 -23.02
CA ARG A 253 -9.89 -18.74 -22.56
C ARG A 253 -11.16 -18.69 -23.41
N ARG A 254 -11.62 -17.49 -23.78
CA ARG A 254 -12.82 -17.34 -24.63
C ARG A 254 -12.61 -17.93 -26.02
N VAL A 255 -11.45 -17.66 -26.63
CA VAL A 255 -11.07 -18.20 -27.93
C VAL A 255 -11.02 -19.75 -27.85
N PHE A 256 -10.40 -20.28 -26.81
CA PHE A 256 -10.35 -21.73 -26.58
C PHE A 256 -11.74 -22.35 -26.52
N LEU A 257 -12.65 -21.81 -25.68
CA LEU A 257 -14.00 -22.31 -25.53
C LEU A 257 -14.84 -22.21 -26.83
N ALA A 258 -14.63 -21.14 -27.58
CA ALA A 258 -15.26 -20.98 -28.88
C ALA A 258 -14.80 -22.04 -29.89
N ASN A 259 -13.49 -22.31 -29.94
CA ASN A 259 -12.88 -23.32 -30.81
C ASN A 259 -13.34 -24.73 -30.41
N VAL A 260 -13.33 -25.06 -29.11
CA VAL A 260 -13.90 -26.36 -28.62
C VAL A 260 -15.34 -26.56 -29.08
N SER A 261 -16.18 -25.53 -28.88
CA SER A 261 -17.58 -25.58 -29.27
C SER A 261 -17.75 -25.80 -30.77
N HIS A 262 -16.91 -25.16 -31.58
CA HIS A 262 -16.95 -25.32 -33.04
C HIS A 262 -16.51 -26.72 -33.46
N GLU A 263 -15.38 -27.23 -32.94
CA GLU A 263 -14.85 -28.54 -33.29
C GLU A 263 -15.67 -29.72 -32.79
N LEU A 264 -16.46 -29.54 -31.72
CA LEU A 264 -17.44 -30.51 -31.27
C LEU A 264 -18.74 -30.49 -32.12
N ARG A 265 -19.19 -29.31 -32.53
CA ARG A 265 -20.46 -29.17 -33.27
C ARG A 265 -20.44 -29.87 -34.63
N THR A 266 -19.32 -29.75 -35.35
CA THR A 266 -19.17 -30.28 -36.70
C THR A 266 -19.39 -31.80 -36.76
N PRO A 267 -18.69 -32.67 -36.01
CA PRO A 267 -18.90 -34.12 -36.03
C PRO A 267 -20.29 -34.50 -35.53
N ILE A 268 -20.83 -33.81 -34.52
CA ILE A 268 -22.19 -34.07 -34.02
C ILE A 268 -23.23 -33.81 -35.12
N SER A 269 -23.12 -32.69 -35.84
CA SER A 269 -24.03 -32.37 -36.95
C SER A 269 -23.90 -33.39 -38.09
N ASN A 270 -22.68 -33.84 -38.43
CA ASN A 270 -22.46 -34.85 -39.45
C ASN A 270 -23.11 -36.18 -39.07
N VAL A 271 -22.97 -36.62 -37.81
CA VAL A 271 -23.65 -37.83 -37.31
C VAL A 271 -25.16 -37.67 -37.38
N GLN A 272 -25.70 -36.53 -36.96
CA GLN A 272 -27.14 -36.26 -36.96
C GLN A 272 -27.71 -36.29 -38.37
N VAL A 273 -27.12 -35.57 -39.32
CA VAL A 273 -27.55 -35.57 -40.73
C VAL A 273 -27.47 -36.97 -41.33
N THR A 274 -26.42 -37.74 -41.01
CA THR A 274 -26.27 -39.11 -41.51
C THR A 274 -27.37 -40.05 -40.95
N VAL A 275 -27.71 -39.92 -39.66
CA VAL A 275 -28.78 -40.65 -39.01
C VAL A 275 -30.14 -40.27 -39.59
N ASP A 276 -30.39 -38.98 -39.84
CA ASP A 276 -31.66 -38.52 -40.44
C ASP A 276 -31.81 -39.01 -41.89
N ALA A 277 -30.72 -39.06 -42.66
CA ALA A 277 -30.72 -39.66 -44.01
C ALA A 277 -31.04 -41.16 -43.96
N LEU A 278 -30.45 -41.91 -43.02
CA LEU A 278 -30.77 -43.31 -42.81
C LEU A 278 -32.25 -43.51 -42.46
N LYS A 279 -32.81 -42.71 -41.56
CA LYS A 279 -34.22 -42.72 -41.19
C LYS A 279 -35.14 -42.38 -42.40
N GLY A 280 -34.67 -41.53 -43.30
CA GLY A 280 -35.37 -41.11 -44.53
C GLY A 280 -35.41 -42.15 -45.65
N GLY A 281 -34.88 -43.37 -45.41
CA GLY A 281 -34.95 -44.47 -46.38
C GLY A 281 -33.61 -44.87 -47.00
N ALA A 282 -32.53 -44.13 -46.72
CA ALA A 282 -31.21 -44.47 -47.27
C ALA A 282 -30.65 -45.82 -46.75
N TYR A 283 -31.25 -46.42 -45.75
CA TYR A 283 -30.90 -47.78 -45.28
C TYR A 283 -31.29 -48.89 -46.25
N GLU A 284 -32.21 -48.63 -47.18
CA GLU A 284 -32.67 -49.62 -48.18
C GLU A 284 -31.59 -49.92 -49.23
N GLU A 285 -30.72 -48.93 -49.52
CA GLU A 285 -29.61 -49.12 -50.45
C GLU A 285 -28.36 -49.60 -49.71
N ALA A 286 -27.93 -50.82 -49.92
CA ALA A 286 -26.84 -51.43 -49.16
C ALA A 286 -25.51 -50.60 -49.18
N GLN A 287 -25.18 -50.07 -50.35
CA GLN A 287 -23.92 -49.27 -50.48
C GLN A 287 -23.98 -47.93 -49.71
N LEU A 288 -25.13 -47.25 -49.77
CA LEU A 288 -25.33 -46.00 -49.01
C LEU A 288 -25.40 -46.26 -47.51
N ARG A 289 -26.11 -47.31 -47.09
CA ARG A 289 -26.16 -47.73 -45.70
C ARG A 289 -24.79 -47.97 -45.12
N ASP A 290 -23.96 -48.77 -45.76
CA ASP A 290 -22.62 -49.12 -45.27
C ASP A 290 -21.70 -47.89 -45.22
N ARG A 291 -21.79 -47.01 -46.21
CA ARG A 291 -21.10 -45.73 -46.22
C ARG A 291 -21.56 -44.81 -45.08
N PHE A 292 -22.82 -44.76 -44.78
CA PHE A 292 -23.34 -43.92 -43.68
C PHE A 292 -22.97 -44.49 -42.33
N PHE A 293 -22.98 -45.79 -42.10
CA PHE A 293 -22.47 -46.40 -40.87
C PHE A 293 -20.98 -46.12 -40.70
N GLN A 294 -20.19 -46.24 -41.77
CA GLN A 294 -18.78 -45.91 -41.75
C GLN A 294 -18.53 -44.42 -41.40
N THR A 295 -19.37 -43.52 -41.90
CA THR A 295 -19.31 -42.09 -41.55
C THR A 295 -19.62 -41.88 -40.07
N ILE A 296 -20.65 -42.47 -39.51
CA ILE A 296 -21.00 -42.40 -38.09
C ILE A 296 -19.86 -42.96 -37.25
N GLU A 297 -19.30 -44.12 -37.61
CA GLU A 297 -18.17 -44.71 -36.88
C GLU A 297 -16.94 -43.80 -36.87
N ASN A 298 -16.58 -43.25 -38.04
CA ASN A 298 -15.44 -42.35 -38.18
C ASN A 298 -15.59 -41.05 -37.36
N GLU A 299 -16.81 -40.42 -37.42
CA GLU A 299 -17.06 -39.21 -36.68
C GLU A 299 -17.11 -39.46 -35.15
N THR A 300 -17.62 -40.60 -34.72
CA THR A 300 -17.63 -41.01 -33.31
C THR A 300 -16.20 -41.26 -32.80
N LYS A 301 -15.34 -41.95 -33.57
CA LYS A 301 -13.94 -42.14 -33.26
C LYS A 301 -13.19 -40.81 -33.22
N ARG A 302 -13.50 -39.87 -34.12
CA ARG A 302 -12.96 -38.50 -34.12
C ARG A 302 -13.35 -37.72 -32.87
N LEU A 303 -14.65 -37.78 -32.51
CA LEU A 303 -15.17 -37.08 -31.30
C LEU A 303 -14.52 -37.62 -30.03
N SER A 304 -14.41 -38.97 -29.93
CA SER A 304 -13.71 -39.60 -28.78
C SER A 304 -12.25 -39.14 -28.63
N ARG A 305 -11.51 -39.08 -29.75
CA ARG A 305 -10.15 -38.57 -29.74
C ARG A 305 -10.11 -37.11 -29.33
N LEU A 306 -10.95 -36.24 -29.85
CA LEU A 306 -11.01 -34.84 -29.50
C LEU A 306 -11.27 -34.64 -28.00
N ILE A 307 -12.22 -35.38 -27.43
CA ILE A 307 -12.50 -35.33 -25.98
C ILE A 307 -11.30 -35.78 -25.18
N HIS A 308 -10.61 -36.85 -25.60
CA HIS A 308 -9.41 -37.34 -24.91
C HIS A 308 -8.28 -36.32 -24.94
N ASP A 309 -8.02 -35.68 -26.09
CA ASP A 309 -7.02 -34.63 -26.30
C ASP A 309 -7.32 -33.43 -25.42
N LEU A 310 -8.60 -33.02 -25.28
CA LEU A 310 -9.01 -31.91 -24.42
C LEU A 310 -8.83 -32.23 -22.94
N LEU A 311 -9.15 -33.43 -22.49
CA LEU A 311 -8.96 -33.87 -21.11
C LEU A 311 -7.46 -33.95 -20.77
N ASP A 312 -6.64 -34.49 -21.66
CA ASP A 312 -5.20 -34.53 -21.49
C ASP A 312 -4.58 -33.13 -21.41
N LEU A 313 -4.98 -32.25 -22.32
CA LEU A 313 -4.51 -30.85 -22.32
C LEU A 313 -4.90 -30.14 -21.02
N GLY A 314 -6.14 -30.27 -20.58
CA GLY A 314 -6.63 -29.66 -19.35
C GLY A 314 -5.88 -30.16 -18.10
N ARG A 315 -5.55 -31.46 -18.04
CA ARG A 315 -4.75 -32.04 -16.94
C ARG A 315 -3.31 -31.55 -16.95
N LEU A 316 -2.71 -31.44 -18.13
CA LEU A 316 -1.33 -30.92 -18.30
C LEU A 316 -1.25 -29.44 -17.93
N GLU A 317 -2.23 -28.62 -18.32
CA GLU A 317 -2.28 -27.18 -18.00
C GLU A 317 -2.52 -26.91 -16.52
N ALA A 318 -3.34 -27.71 -15.86
CA ALA A 318 -3.58 -27.60 -14.43
C ALA A 318 -2.39 -28.07 -13.57
N GLY A 319 -1.33 -28.62 -14.17
CA GLY A 319 -0.18 -29.16 -13.44
C GLY A 319 -0.53 -30.34 -12.52
N VAL A 320 -1.71 -30.94 -12.70
CA VAL A 320 -2.23 -32.03 -11.84
C VAL A 320 -1.68 -33.40 -12.29
N THR A 321 -1.09 -33.47 -13.47
CA THR A 321 -0.50 -34.73 -13.99
C THR A 321 0.77 -35.02 -13.23
N GLN A 322 0.71 -35.99 -12.29
CA GLN A 322 1.91 -36.58 -11.72
C GLN A 322 2.54 -37.46 -12.80
N LEU A 323 3.70 -37.03 -13.31
CA LEU A 323 4.48 -37.81 -14.24
C LEU A 323 5.11 -39.01 -13.55
N GLU A 324 4.90 -40.21 -14.10
CA GLU A 324 5.59 -41.41 -13.65
C GLU A 324 7.05 -41.42 -14.15
N GLN A 325 7.94 -40.81 -13.35
CA GLN A 325 9.35 -40.69 -13.71
C GLN A 325 10.07 -42.03 -13.67
N GLN A 326 10.44 -42.51 -14.85
CA GLN A 326 11.19 -43.77 -15.02
C GLN A 326 12.44 -43.54 -15.88
N SER A 327 13.42 -44.46 -15.79
CA SER A 327 14.55 -44.48 -16.70
C SER A 327 14.12 -45.15 -18.00
N ILE A 328 14.17 -44.44 -19.11
CA ILE A 328 13.67 -44.85 -20.43
C ILE A 328 14.81 -44.96 -21.43
N SER A 329 14.90 -46.10 -22.13
CA SER A 329 15.76 -46.19 -23.31
C SER A 329 15.18 -45.38 -24.47
N LEU A 330 15.89 -44.35 -24.92
CA LEU A 330 15.46 -43.54 -26.06
C LEU A 330 15.20 -44.38 -27.30
N ARG A 331 16.11 -45.30 -27.63
CA ARG A 331 15.93 -46.19 -28.77
C ARG A 331 14.67 -47.06 -28.61
N GLY A 332 14.42 -47.59 -27.41
CA GLY A 332 13.23 -48.39 -27.12
C GLY A 332 11.94 -47.55 -27.29
N LEU A 333 11.92 -46.30 -26.84
CA LEU A 333 10.81 -45.39 -26.98
C LEU A 333 10.53 -45.05 -28.46
N ILE A 334 11.59 -44.72 -29.23
CA ILE A 334 11.45 -44.42 -30.68
C ILE A 334 10.95 -45.64 -31.44
N ASN A 335 11.48 -46.85 -31.17
CA ASN A 335 11.02 -48.06 -31.82
C ASN A 335 9.54 -48.36 -31.54
N ARG A 336 9.06 -48.16 -30.30
CA ARG A 336 7.62 -48.25 -29.96
C ARG A 336 6.79 -47.27 -30.78
N ALA A 337 7.25 -46.02 -30.93
CA ALA A 337 6.57 -45.01 -31.71
C ALA A 337 6.51 -45.37 -33.20
N VAL A 338 7.63 -45.82 -33.79
CA VAL A 338 7.71 -46.24 -35.21
C VAL A 338 6.77 -47.41 -35.49
N ASN A 339 6.78 -48.45 -34.66
CA ASN A 339 5.90 -49.59 -34.79
C ASN A 339 4.40 -49.21 -34.70
N ALA A 340 4.05 -48.29 -33.80
CA ALA A 340 2.67 -47.83 -33.64
C ALA A 340 2.16 -46.99 -34.83
N ILE A 341 3.04 -46.28 -35.56
CA ILE A 341 2.67 -45.43 -36.68
C ILE A 341 2.81 -46.15 -38.06
N GLU A 342 3.44 -47.30 -38.09
CA GLU A 342 3.78 -48.07 -39.33
C GLU A 342 2.55 -48.24 -40.29
N PRO A 343 1.34 -48.62 -39.84
CA PRO A 343 0.19 -48.76 -40.75
C PRO A 343 -0.18 -47.44 -41.45
N ARG A 344 0.03 -46.32 -40.78
CA ARG A 344 -0.23 -45.00 -41.37
C ARG A 344 0.83 -44.57 -42.36
N MET A 345 2.11 -44.93 -42.09
CA MET A 345 3.23 -44.71 -43.01
C MET A 345 2.99 -45.45 -44.31
N GLN A 346 2.64 -46.74 -44.23
CA GLN A 346 2.32 -47.56 -45.40
C GLN A 346 1.16 -46.98 -46.20
N ALA A 347 0.10 -46.59 -45.55
CA ALA A 347 -1.07 -45.98 -46.21
C ALA A 347 -0.74 -44.62 -46.87
N ALA A 348 0.22 -43.85 -46.34
CA ALA A 348 0.67 -42.57 -46.89
C ALA A 348 1.80 -42.70 -47.93
N GLY A 349 2.37 -43.90 -48.10
CA GLY A 349 3.54 -44.14 -48.97
C GLY A 349 4.81 -43.43 -48.45
N VAL A 350 4.96 -43.26 -47.14
CA VAL A 350 6.12 -42.59 -46.53
C VAL A 350 7.02 -43.62 -45.89
N THR A 351 8.33 -43.48 -46.08
CA THR A 351 9.32 -44.32 -45.40
C THR A 351 9.99 -43.58 -44.23
N MET A 352 10.58 -44.34 -43.30
CA MET A 352 11.21 -43.72 -42.10
C MET A 352 12.65 -44.22 -41.93
N GLN A 353 13.55 -43.31 -41.67
CA GLN A 353 14.96 -43.62 -41.35
C GLN A 353 15.23 -43.22 -39.90
N VAL A 354 15.69 -44.16 -39.09
CA VAL A 354 15.93 -43.98 -37.66
C VAL A 354 17.45 -44.07 -37.38
N ASN A 355 17.99 -43.01 -36.83
CA ASN A 355 19.39 -42.91 -36.38
C ASN A 355 19.45 -42.41 -34.94
N VAL A 356 19.27 -43.30 -33.98
CA VAL A 356 19.15 -42.94 -32.55
C VAL A 356 20.23 -43.64 -31.76
N ALA A 357 20.98 -42.89 -30.98
CA ALA A 357 22.01 -43.44 -30.09
C ALA A 357 21.37 -44.18 -28.89
N GLU A 358 22.16 -45.07 -28.28
CA GLU A 358 21.77 -45.75 -27.04
C GLU A 358 21.87 -44.77 -25.87
N LEU A 359 20.77 -44.12 -25.54
CA LEU A 359 20.69 -43.09 -24.50
C LEU A 359 19.59 -43.41 -23.50
N GLN A 360 19.81 -43.03 -22.25
CA GLN A 360 18.81 -43.11 -21.20
C GLN A 360 18.32 -41.69 -20.85
N LEU A 361 17.03 -41.53 -20.65
CA LEU A 361 16.40 -40.29 -20.19
C LEU A 361 15.44 -40.57 -19.03
N GLN A 362 15.16 -39.59 -18.22
CA GLN A 362 14.17 -39.65 -17.15
C GLN A 362 12.87 -39.05 -17.63
N GLY A 363 11.76 -39.79 -17.47
CA GLY A 363 10.45 -39.27 -17.86
C GLY A 363 9.34 -40.30 -17.71
N ASP A 364 8.15 -39.90 -18.11
CA ASP A 364 7.00 -40.78 -18.24
C ASP A 364 6.95 -41.39 -19.63
N PRO A 365 7.11 -42.75 -19.77
CA PRO A 365 7.24 -43.40 -21.07
C PRO A 365 5.99 -43.25 -21.93
N GLU A 366 4.81 -43.28 -21.34
CA GLU A 366 3.56 -43.21 -22.11
C GLU A 366 3.29 -41.78 -22.59
N ARG A 367 3.57 -40.78 -21.75
CA ARG A 367 3.44 -39.38 -22.15
C ARG A 367 4.48 -38.97 -23.20
N LEU A 368 5.73 -39.40 -23.07
CA LEU A 368 6.77 -39.14 -24.09
C LEU A 368 6.44 -39.86 -25.40
N LEU A 369 5.92 -41.10 -25.32
CA LEU A 369 5.43 -41.80 -26.49
C LEU A 369 4.32 -41.02 -27.20
N GLN A 370 3.34 -40.51 -26.45
CA GLN A 370 2.26 -39.68 -26.99
C GLN A 370 2.78 -38.41 -27.69
N ALA A 371 3.77 -37.72 -27.10
CA ALA A 371 4.38 -36.53 -27.72
C ALA A 371 5.08 -36.88 -29.04
N ILE A 372 5.87 -37.97 -29.07
CA ILE A 372 6.56 -38.43 -30.29
C ILE A 372 5.55 -38.86 -31.38
N LEU A 373 4.50 -39.60 -31.00
CA LEU A 373 3.45 -39.99 -31.93
C LEU A 373 2.73 -38.79 -32.56
N ASN A 374 2.45 -37.75 -31.78
CA ASN A 374 1.84 -36.51 -32.30
C ASN A 374 2.74 -35.83 -33.35
N LEU A 375 4.06 -35.81 -33.11
CA LEU A 375 5.00 -35.23 -34.06
C LEU A 375 5.16 -36.11 -35.32
N LEU A 376 5.22 -37.42 -35.17
CA LEU A 376 5.30 -38.36 -36.29
C LEU A 376 4.05 -38.35 -37.17
N ASP A 377 2.86 -38.32 -36.53
CA ASP A 377 1.60 -38.20 -37.26
C ASP A 377 1.53 -36.89 -38.07
N ASN A 378 2.02 -35.80 -37.50
CA ASN A 378 2.15 -34.53 -38.20
C ASN A 378 3.14 -34.60 -39.35
N ALA A 379 4.33 -35.20 -39.16
CA ALA A 379 5.33 -35.36 -40.20
C ALA A 379 4.80 -36.20 -41.39
N ILE A 380 4.18 -37.35 -41.12
CA ILE A 380 3.56 -38.21 -42.16
C ILE A 380 2.45 -37.49 -42.93
N LYS A 381 1.58 -36.80 -42.22
CA LYS A 381 0.44 -36.12 -42.81
C LYS A 381 0.83 -34.99 -43.76
N HIS A 382 1.92 -34.32 -43.49
CA HIS A 382 2.42 -33.16 -44.28
C HIS A 382 3.51 -33.54 -45.28
N SER A 383 4.01 -34.75 -45.22
CA SER A 383 5.00 -35.30 -46.18
C SER A 383 4.40 -35.54 -47.55
N HIS A 384 5.22 -35.52 -48.59
CA HIS A 384 4.82 -35.91 -49.92
C HIS A 384 4.78 -37.46 -50.06
N PRO A 385 3.93 -38.03 -50.92
CA PRO A 385 3.97 -39.44 -51.23
C PRO A 385 5.39 -39.86 -51.70
N ASN A 386 5.83 -41.01 -51.26
CA ASN A 386 7.16 -41.56 -51.53
C ASN A 386 8.35 -40.74 -50.94
N SER A 387 8.06 -39.90 -49.98
CA SER A 387 9.11 -39.16 -49.24
C SER A 387 9.58 -39.94 -48.02
N GLN A 388 10.60 -39.38 -47.36
CA GLN A 388 11.21 -39.99 -46.18
C GLN A 388 11.14 -39.05 -44.94
N VAL A 389 10.80 -39.62 -43.79
CA VAL A 389 10.89 -38.95 -42.49
C VAL A 389 12.14 -39.45 -41.79
N PHE A 390 12.95 -38.53 -41.29
CA PHE A 390 14.17 -38.81 -40.55
C PHE A 390 13.96 -38.59 -39.08
N ILE A 391 14.39 -39.58 -38.27
CA ILE A 391 14.42 -39.41 -36.80
C ILE A 391 15.89 -39.58 -36.38
N SER A 392 16.43 -38.58 -35.70
CA SER A 392 17.73 -38.67 -35.06
C SER A 392 17.64 -38.44 -33.56
N GLY A 393 18.54 -39.07 -32.81
CA GLY A 393 18.61 -38.94 -31.36
C GLY A 393 20.06 -38.95 -30.89
N CYS A 394 20.52 -37.85 -30.28
CA CYS A 394 21.90 -37.71 -29.79
C CYS A 394 21.95 -37.05 -28.41
N SER A 395 23.10 -37.20 -27.74
CA SER A 395 23.38 -36.47 -26.50
C SER A 395 24.20 -35.21 -26.82
N LYS A 396 23.77 -34.07 -26.28
CA LYS A 396 24.50 -32.81 -26.37
C LYS A 396 24.68 -32.21 -24.99
N GLY A 397 25.80 -32.49 -24.37
CA GLY A 397 26.06 -32.09 -22.98
C GLY A 397 25.14 -32.81 -21.99
N LYS A 398 24.39 -32.06 -21.21
CA LYS A 398 23.39 -32.57 -20.22
C LYS A 398 21.99 -32.75 -20.81
N LYS A 399 21.85 -32.74 -22.11
CA LYS A 399 20.55 -32.83 -22.78
C LYS A 399 20.57 -33.97 -23.83
N VAL A 400 19.43 -34.62 -23.95
CA VAL A 400 19.08 -35.51 -25.05
C VAL A 400 18.32 -34.70 -26.08
N ILE A 401 18.81 -34.71 -27.31
CA ILE A 401 18.21 -34.03 -28.47
C ILE A 401 17.58 -35.10 -29.37
N ILE A 402 16.31 -34.91 -29.70
CA ILE A 402 15.57 -35.72 -30.64
C ILE A 402 15.13 -34.82 -31.80
N GLU A 403 15.45 -35.15 -33.02
CA GLU A 403 15.03 -34.42 -34.20
C GLU A 403 14.16 -35.32 -35.09
N ILE A 404 13.01 -34.75 -35.49
CA ILE A 404 12.09 -35.38 -36.44
C ILE A 404 11.96 -34.43 -37.62
N GLN A 405 12.46 -34.89 -38.78
CA GLN A 405 12.47 -34.10 -40.00
C GLN A 405 11.60 -34.75 -41.07
N ASP A 406 10.69 -33.97 -41.63
CA ASP A 406 9.87 -34.35 -42.78
C ASP A 406 10.35 -33.68 -44.08
N GLN A 407 9.91 -34.21 -45.22
CA GLN A 407 10.14 -33.68 -46.56
C GLN A 407 8.81 -33.19 -47.17
N GLY A 408 8.06 -32.46 -46.38
CA GLY A 408 6.74 -31.98 -46.76
C GLY A 408 6.73 -30.54 -47.30
N LYS A 409 5.53 -29.95 -47.30
CA LYS A 409 5.29 -28.63 -47.82
C LYS A 409 5.96 -27.49 -47.01
N GLY A 410 6.52 -27.82 -45.85
CA GLY A 410 7.10 -26.83 -44.93
C GLY A 410 6.06 -25.93 -44.30
N ILE A 411 6.52 -24.95 -43.52
CA ILE A 411 5.73 -24.02 -42.73
C ILE A 411 6.18 -22.58 -43.06
N SER A 412 5.26 -21.67 -43.25
CA SER A 412 5.57 -20.26 -43.52
C SER A 412 6.15 -19.58 -42.27
N GLU A 413 6.94 -18.51 -42.42
CA GLU A 413 7.47 -17.73 -41.30
C GLU A 413 6.38 -17.12 -40.42
N VAL A 414 5.22 -16.79 -41.01
CA VAL A 414 4.07 -16.24 -40.28
C VAL A 414 3.39 -17.28 -39.40
N ASP A 415 3.40 -18.56 -39.82
CA ASP A 415 2.76 -19.64 -39.11
C ASP A 415 3.68 -20.25 -38.04
N LEU A 416 4.99 -20.21 -38.19
CA LEU A 416 5.97 -20.83 -37.28
C LEU A 416 5.74 -20.49 -35.79
N PRO A 417 5.47 -19.23 -35.37
CA PRO A 417 5.23 -18.91 -33.97
C PRO A 417 3.94 -19.53 -33.41
N ARG A 418 2.99 -19.85 -34.30
CA ARG A 418 1.62 -20.21 -33.96
C ARG A 418 1.29 -21.69 -34.02
N ILE A 419 2.15 -22.53 -34.65
CA ILE A 419 1.85 -23.97 -34.86
C ILE A 419 1.65 -24.76 -33.55
N PHE A 420 2.14 -24.24 -32.42
CA PHE A 420 1.91 -24.82 -31.09
C PHE A 420 0.70 -24.24 -30.35
N GLU A 421 -0.02 -23.27 -30.96
CA GLU A 421 -1.28 -22.76 -30.42
C GLU A 421 -2.38 -23.84 -30.54
N GLN A 422 -3.29 -23.86 -29.59
CA GLN A 422 -4.39 -24.80 -29.56
C GLN A 422 -5.35 -24.54 -30.73
N PHE A 423 -5.79 -25.61 -31.43
CA PHE A 423 -6.67 -25.56 -32.61
C PHE A 423 -6.07 -24.84 -33.82
N TYR A 424 -4.78 -24.54 -33.81
CA TYR A 424 -4.16 -23.89 -34.95
C TYR A 424 -3.91 -24.89 -36.10
N THR A 425 -4.29 -24.52 -37.31
CA THR A 425 -4.06 -25.28 -38.56
C THR A 425 -3.79 -24.32 -39.71
N THR A 426 -2.78 -24.65 -40.51
CA THR A 426 -2.39 -23.89 -41.72
C THR A 426 -3.32 -24.15 -42.90
N ASP A 427 -4.16 -25.17 -42.86
CA ASP A 427 -5.12 -25.55 -43.92
C ASP A 427 -6.52 -25.76 -43.41
N PRO A 428 -7.35 -24.70 -43.40
CA PRO A 428 -8.76 -24.78 -42.97
C PRO A 428 -9.62 -25.70 -43.83
N SER A 429 -9.21 -26.01 -45.08
CA SER A 429 -10.03 -26.82 -46.02
C SER A 429 -9.93 -28.32 -45.75
N ARG A 430 -8.91 -28.76 -45.02
CA ARG A 430 -8.71 -30.16 -44.59
C ARG A 430 -9.35 -30.47 -43.22
N LYS A 431 -10.53 -29.93 -42.92
CA LYS A 431 -11.23 -30.05 -41.63
C LYS A 431 -11.64 -31.50 -41.25
N GLY A 432 -10.93 -32.51 -41.69
CA GLY A 432 -11.26 -33.91 -41.38
C GLY A 432 -10.20 -34.71 -40.65
N SER A 433 -8.92 -34.31 -40.69
CA SER A 433 -7.83 -35.21 -40.30
C SER A 433 -7.03 -34.80 -39.05
N SER A 434 -7.15 -33.55 -38.54
CA SER A 434 -6.51 -33.16 -37.28
C SER A 434 -7.22 -31.99 -36.64
N ASN A 435 -7.30 -32.04 -35.31
CA ASN A 435 -8.02 -31.04 -34.50
C ASN A 435 -7.12 -29.86 -34.06
N GLY A 436 -5.85 -29.77 -34.57
CA GLY A 436 -4.92 -28.72 -34.17
C GLY A 436 -4.47 -28.77 -32.71
N LEU A 437 -4.69 -29.89 -32.01
CA LEU A 437 -4.31 -30.08 -30.60
C LEU A 437 -3.02 -30.87 -30.43
N GLY A 438 -2.64 -31.71 -31.40
CA GLY A 438 -1.50 -32.65 -31.27
C GLY A 438 -0.18 -31.96 -30.97
N LEU A 439 0.17 -30.87 -31.69
CA LEU A 439 1.40 -30.12 -31.45
C LEU A 439 1.38 -29.37 -30.11
N ALA A 440 0.24 -28.84 -29.71
CA ALA A 440 0.05 -28.21 -28.41
C ALA A 440 0.24 -29.22 -27.27
N ILE A 441 -0.34 -30.41 -27.39
CA ILE A 441 -0.16 -31.51 -26.42
C ILE A 441 1.29 -31.95 -26.37
N ALA A 442 1.96 -32.17 -27.52
CA ALA A 442 3.36 -32.52 -27.55
C ALA A 442 4.21 -31.50 -26.82
N LYS A 443 4.01 -30.21 -27.07
CA LYS A 443 4.72 -29.13 -26.38
C LYS A 443 4.50 -29.18 -24.87
N ARG A 444 3.26 -29.31 -24.39
CA ARG A 444 2.94 -29.38 -22.96
C ARG A 444 3.56 -30.59 -22.26
N ILE A 445 3.56 -31.75 -22.93
CA ILE A 445 4.23 -32.94 -22.40
C ILE A 445 5.75 -32.71 -22.27
N ILE A 446 6.38 -32.15 -23.27
CA ILE A 446 7.81 -31.87 -23.24
C ILE A 446 8.14 -30.82 -22.15
N GLU A 447 7.37 -29.75 -22.04
CA GLU A 447 7.53 -28.75 -20.99
C GLU A 447 7.34 -29.34 -19.58
N ALA A 448 6.37 -30.25 -19.40
CA ALA A 448 6.15 -30.96 -18.13
C ALA A 448 7.38 -31.82 -17.75
N HIS A 449 8.12 -32.33 -18.73
CA HIS A 449 9.40 -33.03 -18.55
C HIS A 449 10.61 -32.08 -18.43
N LYS A 450 10.39 -30.79 -18.22
CA LYS A 450 11.45 -29.75 -18.12
C LYS A 450 12.29 -29.66 -19.40
N GLY A 451 11.73 -30.09 -20.53
CA GLY A 451 12.30 -29.98 -21.86
C GLY A 451 11.82 -28.74 -22.62
N SER A 452 12.27 -28.68 -23.87
CA SER A 452 11.82 -27.68 -24.84
C SER A 452 11.63 -28.29 -26.20
N ILE A 453 10.67 -27.77 -26.98
CA ILE A 453 10.45 -28.14 -28.37
C ILE A 453 10.57 -26.89 -29.24
N THR A 454 11.26 -27.01 -30.34
CA THR A 454 11.45 -25.96 -31.35
C THR A 454 11.20 -26.51 -32.74
N VAL A 455 10.93 -25.64 -33.70
CA VAL A 455 10.74 -26.00 -35.11
C VAL A 455 11.56 -25.11 -36.00
N SER A 456 12.15 -25.70 -37.04
CA SER A 456 12.79 -24.99 -38.13
C SER A 456 12.20 -25.50 -39.44
N SER A 457 11.75 -24.60 -40.30
CA SER A 457 11.11 -25.00 -41.56
C SER A 457 11.33 -23.94 -42.64
N VAL A 458 11.40 -24.39 -43.87
CA VAL A 458 11.41 -23.55 -45.06
C VAL A 458 10.26 -24.04 -45.96
N PRO A 459 9.45 -23.16 -46.52
CA PRO A 459 8.36 -23.52 -47.43
C PRO A 459 8.87 -24.43 -48.58
N ASN A 460 8.16 -25.54 -48.81
CA ASN A 460 8.48 -26.60 -49.79
C ASN A 460 9.79 -27.38 -49.56
N GLN A 461 10.41 -27.26 -48.38
CA GLN A 461 11.60 -28.03 -48.00
C GLN A 461 11.40 -28.89 -46.75
N GLY A 462 10.15 -28.95 -46.25
CA GLY A 462 9.81 -29.70 -45.04
C GLY A 462 10.01 -28.94 -43.74
N ALA A 463 9.86 -29.64 -42.65
CA ALA A 463 10.04 -29.09 -41.29
C ALA A 463 10.89 -30.04 -40.43
N THR A 464 11.66 -29.46 -39.50
CA THR A 464 12.43 -30.17 -38.49
C THR A 464 11.96 -29.77 -37.12
N PHE A 465 11.38 -30.69 -36.37
CA PHE A 465 11.01 -30.53 -34.97
C PHE A 465 12.15 -31.03 -34.11
N THR A 466 12.67 -30.20 -33.22
CA THR A 466 13.77 -30.53 -32.31
C THR A 466 13.24 -30.52 -30.87
N ILE A 467 13.30 -31.68 -30.22
CA ILE A 467 12.96 -31.85 -28.78
C ILE A 467 14.28 -31.88 -28.02
N SER A 468 14.33 -31.14 -26.90
CA SER A 468 15.45 -31.16 -25.97
C SER A 468 14.96 -31.57 -24.59
N LEU A 469 15.42 -32.71 -24.08
CA LEU A 469 15.07 -33.23 -22.75
C LEU A 469 16.29 -33.27 -21.84
N PRO A 470 16.19 -33.19 -20.51
CA PRO A 470 17.28 -33.41 -19.59
C PRO A 470 17.80 -34.85 -19.74
N ALA A 471 19.12 -35.04 -19.89
CA ALA A 471 19.72 -36.36 -19.84
C ALA A 471 19.62 -36.96 -18.43
N CYS A 472 19.53 -38.28 -18.32
CA CYS A 472 19.69 -38.96 -17.05
C CYS A 472 21.07 -38.57 -16.48
N ALA A 473 21.13 -38.11 -15.22
CA ALA A 473 22.42 -37.92 -14.55
C ALA A 473 23.12 -39.30 -14.54
N SER A 474 24.20 -39.43 -15.29
CA SER A 474 25.05 -40.65 -15.22
C SER A 474 25.41 -40.83 -13.74
N MET A 475 24.95 -41.91 -13.11
CA MET A 475 25.58 -42.38 -11.89
C MET A 475 27.01 -42.73 -12.25
N ASN A 476 27.95 -41.83 -11.93
CA ASN A 476 29.36 -42.18 -11.85
C ASN A 476 29.58 -42.97 -10.56
#